data_1fa8298d8fac81049e27c68cf0670618
#
_entry.id   1fa8298d8fac81049e27c68cf0670618
#
_cell.length_a   1.000
_cell.length_b   1.000
_cell.length_c   1.000
_cell.angle_alpha   90.00
_cell.angle_beta   90.00
_cell.angle_gamma   90.00
#
_symmetry.space_group_name_H-M   'P 1'
#
loop_
_entity.id
_entity.type
_entity.pdbx_description
1 polymer ?
#
loop_
_entity_poly.entity_id
_entity_poly.type
_entity_poly.pdbx_seq_one_letter_code
_entity_poly.pdbx_strand_id
1 'polypeptide(L)'
;PLDQLSADGGINTRLIGSYLDFAQTVMPDVEAFMMLANTTDLSMIDGEGKLAGYIERIAPLLAIYQEYRDVIPLLRDILGVEKDRLYLIAAQNSTEIRASGGFPGAMGTVRITDGILKMEDFQSVYDVLATYTPKGAGITSKENKLFHNGLKAPRDADYCPDFERVA
;
A
#
# COMPACT_ATOMS: atom_id res chain seq x y z
N PRO A 1 14.41 10.54 -11.40
CA PRO A 1 14.29 11.72 -10.58
C PRO A 1 12.91 11.72 -9.89
N LEU A 2 12.86 12.19 -8.64
CA LEU A 2 11.63 12.15 -7.82
C LEU A 2 10.50 13.03 -8.39
N ASP A 3 10.84 14.00 -9.21
CA ASP A 3 9.89 14.85 -9.95
C ASP A 3 8.98 14.07 -10.90
N GLN A 4 9.43 12.94 -11.43
CA GLN A 4 8.63 12.07 -12.31
C GLN A 4 7.62 11.19 -11.56
N LEU A 5 7.75 11.09 -10.23
CA LEU A 5 6.79 10.36 -9.41
C LEU A 5 5.47 11.13 -9.24
N SER A 6 5.45 12.42 -9.52
CA SER A 6 4.24 13.23 -9.54
C SER A 6 3.78 13.45 -10.98
N ALA A 7 2.53 13.13 -11.29
CA ALA A 7 1.92 13.32 -12.59
C ALA A 7 0.44 13.70 -12.42
N ASP A 8 -0.02 14.68 -13.18
CA ASP A 8 -1.43 15.12 -13.22
C ASP A 8 -2.08 15.35 -11.84
N GLY A 9 -1.30 15.86 -10.89
CA GLY A 9 -1.74 16.11 -9.51
C GLY A 9 -1.89 14.85 -8.65
N GLY A 10 -1.32 13.72 -9.08
CA GLY A 10 -1.30 12.45 -8.36
C GLY A 10 0.07 11.81 -8.33
N ILE A 11 0.15 10.58 -7.88
CA ILE A 11 1.36 9.75 -7.85
C ILE A 11 1.36 8.80 -9.05
N ASN A 12 2.47 8.79 -9.80
CA ASN A 12 2.65 7.90 -10.95
C ASN A 12 2.98 6.47 -10.50
N THR A 13 1.97 5.65 -10.34
CA THR A 13 2.13 4.24 -9.90
C THR A 13 2.69 3.36 -11.01
N ARG A 14 2.50 3.73 -12.29
CA ARG A 14 3.09 3.01 -13.43
C ARG A 14 4.61 3.13 -13.44
N LEU A 15 5.13 4.31 -13.12
CA LEU A 15 6.57 4.50 -13.01
C LEU A 15 7.14 3.69 -11.84
N ILE A 16 6.44 3.68 -10.69
CA ILE A 16 6.83 2.83 -9.55
C ILE A 16 6.83 1.36 -9.99
N GLY A 17 5.78 0.90 -10.68
CA GLY A 17 5.71 -0.44 -11.24
C GLY A 17 6.90 -0.80 -12.12
N SER A 18 7.32 0.10 -12.99
CA SER A 18 8.48 -0.13 -13.88
C SER A 18 9.80 -0.30 -13.10
N TYR A 19 9.98 0.41 -11.99
CA TYR A 19 11.13 0.20 -11.11
C TYR A 19 11.07 -1.15 -10.37
N LEU A 20 9.89 -1.57 -9.95
CA LEU A 20 9.70 -2.90 -9.35
C LEU A 20 10.00 -4.02 -10.36
N ASP A 21 9.58 -3.87 -11.62
CA ASP A 21 9.89 -4.81 -12.71
C ASP A 21 11.38 -4.87 -12.99
N PHE A 22 12.02 -3.71 -13.07
CA PHE A 22 13.46 -3.63 -13.25
C PHE A 22 14.19 -4.36 -12.11
N ALA A 23 13.80 -4.13 -10.86
CA ALA A 23 14.38 -4.81 -9.72
C ALA A 23 14.21 -6.33 -9.82
N GLN A 24 12.99 -6.82 -10.13
CA GLN A 24 12.74 -8.25 -10.29
C GLN A 24 13.55 -8.90 -11.44
N THR A 25 13.84 -8.13 -12.48
CA THR A 25 14.58 -8.62 -13.65
C THR A 25 16.08 -8.65 -13.40
N VAL A 26 16.64 -7.59 -12.79
CA VAL A 26 18.09 -7.38 -12.69
C VAL A 26 18.67 -7.97 -11.40
N MET A 27 17.94 -7.92 -10.29
CA MET A 27 18.52 -8.32 -9.00
C MET A 27 18.89 -9.80 -8.90
N PRO A 28 18.24 -10.77 -9.56
CA PRO A 28 18.74 -12.15 -9.61
C PRO A 28 20.12 -12.28 -10.22
N ASP A 29 20.43 -11.52 -11.28
CA ASP A 29 21.76 -11.53 -11.90
C ASP A 29 22.79 -10.88 -10.98
N VAL A 30 22.41 -9.80 -10.28
CA VAL A 30 23.25 -9.18 -9.26
C VAL A 30 23.53 -10.15 -8.11
N GLU A 31 22.53 -10.92 -7.66
CA GLU A 31 22.69 -11.95 -6.64
C GLU A 31 23.68 -13.03 -7.07
N ALA A 32 23.53 -13.54 -8.29
CA ALA A 32 24.44 -14.53 -8.86
C ALA A 32 25.89 -13.98 -8.99
N PHE A 33 26.03 -12.74 -9.44
CA PHE A 33 27.31 -12.05 -9.50
C PHE A 33 27.97 -11.92 -8.11
N MET A 34 27.21 -11.50 -7.10
CA MET A 34 27.70 -11.34 -5.73
C MET A 34 28.13 -12.68 -5.12
N MET A 35 27.41 -13.77 -5.39
CA MET A 35 27.84 -15.12 -4.99
C MET A 35 29.17 -15.51 -5.63
N LEU A 36 29.33 -15.25 -6.93
CA LEU A 36 30.57 -15.53 -7.65
C LEU A 36 31.73 -14.68 -7.11
N ALA A 37 31.49 -13.38 -6.90
CA ALA A 37 32.49 -12.46 -6.37
C ALA A 37 32.99 -12.85 -4.97
N ASN A 38 32.10 -13.35 -4.12
CA ASN A 38 32.46 -13.81 -2.77
C ASN A 38 33.25 -15.14 -2.76
N THR A 39 33.19 -15.91 -3.83
CA THR A 39 33.87 -17.23 -3.94
C THR A 39 35.12 -17.18 -4.79
N THR A 40 35.39 -16.06 -5.46
CA THR A 40 36.50 -15.90 -6.40
C THR A 40 37.54 -14.92 -5.86
N ASP A 41 38.80 -15.24 -6.01
CA ASP A 41 39.89 -14.27 -5.76
C ASP A 41 39.89 -13.16 -6.83
N LEU A 42 39.38 -12.01 -6.47
CA LEU A 42 39.24 -10.85 -7.37
C LEU A 42 40.54 -10.08 -7.53
N SER A 43 41.61 -10.37 -6.77
CA SER A 43 42.85 -9.61 -6.75
C SER A 43 43.54 -9.58 -8.12
N MET A 44 43.35 -10.62 -8.92
CA MET A 44 43.92 -10.72 -10.26
C MET A 44 43.18 -9.90 -11.33
N ILE A 45 41.90 -9.56 -11.06
CA ILE A 45 40.98 -8.89 -11.99
C ILE A 45 40.76 -7.42 -11.59
N ASP A 46 40.79 -7.14 -10.30
CA ASP A 46 40.49 -5.83 -9.71
C ASP A 46 41.74 -5.14 -9.16
N GLY A 47 42.76 -4.96 -10.03
CA GLY A 47 44.02 -4.36 -9.62
C GLY A 47 43.93 -2.93 -9.07
N GLU A 48 42.83 -2.24 -9.30
CA GLU A 48 42.54 -0.88 -8.77
C GLU A 48 41.49 -0.84 -7.65
N GLY A 49 40.95 -1.98 -7.23
CA GLY A 49 39.92 -2.06 -6.17
C GLY A 49 38.56 -1.46 -6.56
N LYS A 50 38.33 -1.19 -7.84
CA LYS A 50 37.09 -0.59 -8.34
C LYS A 50 35.90 -1.53 -8.15
N LEU A 51 36.11 -2.83 -8.42
CA LEU A 51 35.07 -3.84 -8.33
C LEU A 51 34.63 -4.02 -6.87
N ALA A 52 35.58 -4.06 -5.94
CA ALA A 52 35.29 -4.09 -4.50
C ALA A 52 34.41 -2.90 -4.07
N GLY A 53 34.70 -1.69 -4.55
CA GLY A 53 33.89 -0.51 -4.28
C GLY A 53 32.46 -0.57 -4.87
N TYR A 54 32.25 -1.23 -5.99
CA TYR A 54 30.91 -1.48 -6.53
C TYR A 54 30.15 -2.53 -5.69
N ILE A 55 30.81 -3.61 -5.29
CA ILE A 55 30.25 -4.65 -4.44
C ILE A 55 29.74 -4.05 -3.13
N GLU A 56 30.54 -3.22 -2.44
CA GLU A 56 30.14 -2.55 -1.20
C GLU A 56 28.90 -1.65 -1.38
N ARG A 57 28.74 -1.00 -2.52
CA ARG A 57 27.58 -0.14 -2.80
C ARG A 57 26.32 -0.92 -3.14
N ILE A 58 26.47 -2.07 -3.78
CA ILE A 58 25.36 -2.91 -4.25
C ILE A 58 24.86 -3.82 -3.14
N ALA A 59 25.70 -4.28 -2.23
CA ALA A 59 25.35 -5.20 -1.16
C ALA A 59 24.14 -4.76 -0.33
N PRO A 60 24.02 -3.50 0.15
CA PRO A 60 22.84 -3.07 0.90
C PRO A 60 21.56 -3.05 0.05
N LEU A 61 21.64 -2.75 -1.24
CA LEU A 61 20.49 -2.78 -2.15
C LEU A 61 20.01 -4.22 -2.38
N LEU A 62 20.94 -5.14 -2.53
CA LEU A 62 20.65 -6.57 -2.65
C LEU A 62 19.98 -7.11 -1.37
N ALA A 63 20.45 -6.71 -0.19
CA ALA A 63 19.85 -7.12 1.08
C ALA A 63 18.39 -6.64 1.19
N ILE A 64 18.11 -5.38 0.83
CA ILE A 64 16.75 -4.83 0.79
C ILE A 64 15.88 -5.63 -0.20
N TYR A 65 16.40 -5.88 -1.41
CA TYR A 65 15.65 -6.67 -2.39
C TYR A 65 15.32 -8.06 -1.87
N GLN A 66 16.28 -8.77 -1.29
CA GLN A 66 16.08 -10.13 -0.73
C GLN A 66 15.03 -10.16 0.37
N GLU A 67 14.98 -9.09 1.19
CA GLU A 67 13.98 -8.96 2.26
C GLU A 67 12.56 -8.74 1.71
N TYR A 68 12.41 -7.96 0.63
CA TYR A 68 11.10 -7.50 0.16
C TYR A 68 10.65 -8.11 -1.17
N ARG A 69 11.46 -8.94 -1.86
CA ARG A 69 11.14 -9.48 -3.19
C ARG A 69 9.80 -10.21 -3.26
N ASP A 70 9.43 -10.91 -2.19
CA ASP A 70 8.19 -11.68 -2.15
C ASP A 70 6.95 -10.79 -1.98
N VAL A 71 7.13 -9.54 -1.56
CA VAL A 71 6.07 -8.53 -1.41
C VAL A 71 5.85 -7.73 -2.70
N ILE A 72 6.80 -7.73 -3.64
CA ILE A 72 6.71 -6.96 -4.88
C ILE A 72 5.43 -7.26 -5.68
N PRO A 73 5.01 -8.52 -5.89
CA PRO A 73 3.76 -8.79 -6.61
C PRO A 73 2.53 -8.18 -5.94
N LEU A 74 2.47 -8.21 -4.60
CA LEU A 74 1.41 -7.58 -3.83
C LEU A 74 1.44 -6.05 -3.97
N LEU A 75 2.62 -5.44 -3.91
CA LEU A 75 2.76 -3.99 -4.11
C LEU A 75 2.29 -3.57 -5.51
N ARG A 76 2.63 -4.33 -6.54
CA ARG A 76 2.16 -4.09 -7.91
C ARG A 76 0.64 -4.12 -8.00
N ASP A 77 0.01 -5.10 -7.36
CA ASP A 77 -1.45 -5.24 -7.35
C ASP A 77 -2.11 -4.08 -6.60
N ILE A 78 -1.61 -3.72 -5.41
CA ILE A 78 -2.11 -2.59 -4.62
C ILE A 78 -1.91 -1.26 -5.37
N LEU A 79 -0.79 -1.08 -6.05
CA LEU A 79 -0.49 0.14 -6.82
C LEU A 79 -1.26 0.21 -8.15
N GLY A 80 -2.06 -0.79 -8.48
CA GLY A 80 -2.85 -0.79 -9.70
C GLY A 80 -2.01 -0.77 -10.97
N VAL A 81 -0.83 -1.43 -10.97
CA VAL A 81 0.09 -1.42 -12.13
C VAL A 81 -0.55 -2.10 -13.34
N GLU A 82 -1.29 -3.18 -13.11
CA GLU A 82 -1.94 -3.99 -14.16
C GLU A 82 -3.37 -3.54 -14.47
N LYS A 83 -4.06 -2.96 -13.50
CA LYS A 83 -5.47 -2.58 -13.64
C LYS A 83 -5.84 -1.45 -12.68
N ASP A 84 -6.84 -0.68 -13.05
CA ASP A 84 -7.40 0.37 -12.21
C ASP A 84 -7.86 -0.17 -10.85
N ARG A 85 -7.71 0.67 -9.83
CA ARG A 85 -8.08 0.37 -8.46
C ARG A 85 -8.90 1.49 -7.85
N LEU A 86 -9.81 1.12 -6.98
CA LEU A 86 -10.55 2.05 -6.13
C LEU A 86 -10.47 1.54 -4.69
N TYR A 87 -9.98 2.39 -3.80
CA TYR A 87 -9.86 2.11 -2.38
C TYR A 87 -10.75 3.06 -1.59
N LEU A 88 -11.47 2.51 -0.62
CA LEU A 88 -12.10 3.30 0.43
C LEU A 88 -11.08 3.50 1.56
N ILE A 89 -10.88 4.75 1.97
CA ILE A 89 -10.06 5.09 3.13
C ILE A 89 -10.98 5.61 4.22
N ALA A 90 -10.91 4.98 5.39
CA ALA A 90 -11.55 5.45 6.60
C ALA A 90 -10.49 5.91 7.60
N ALA A 91 -10.47 7.21 7.91
CA ALA A 91 -9.60 7.77 8.93
C ALA A 91 -10.24 7.61 10.31
N GLN A 92 -9.66 6.73 11.12
CA GLN A 92 -10.15 6.44 12.47
C GLN A 92 -9.41 7.27 13.52
N ASN A 93 -10.18 7.86 14.45
CA ASN A 93 -9.65 8.52 15.62
C ASN A 93 -9.42 7.50 16.74
N SER A 94 -8.18 7.11 16.97
CA SER A 94 -7.79 6.12 17.99
C SER A 94 -7.97 6.60 19.43
N THR A 95 -8.19 7.90 19.66
CA THR A 95 -8.52 8.41 21.01
C THR A 95 -9.95 8.12 21.43
N GLU A 96 -10.81 7.81 20.47
CA GLU A 96 -12.18 7.32 20.71
C GLU A 96 -12.21 5.81 20.53
N ILE A 97 -12.00 5.07 21.60
CA ILE A 97 -11.91 3.60 21.58
C ILE A 97 -13.21 2.99 21.04
N ARG A 98 -13.08 2.20 19.98
CA ARG A 98 -14.15 1.43 19.34
C ARG A 98 -13.67 0.00 19.08
N ALA A 99 -14.62 -0.89 18.77
CA ALA A 99 -14.33 -2.31 18.62
C ALA A 99 -13.34 -2.61 17.46
N SER A 100 -13.39 -1.86 16.37
CA SER A 100 -12.49 -2.02 15.21
C SER A 100 -11.26 -1.10 15.21
N GLY A 101 -11.00 -0.36 16.29
CA GLY A 101 -9.81 0.48 16.46
C GLY A 101 -10.07 1.91 16.89
N GLY A 102 -10.97 2.65 16.23
CA GLY A 102 -11.28 4.03 16.56
C GLY A 102 -12.53 4.55 15.86
N PHE A 103 -13.00 5.74 16.24
CA PHE A 103 -14.16 6.36 15.60
C PHE A 103 -13.82 6.79 14.16
N PRO A 104 -14.57 6.35 13.12
CA PRO A 104 -14.35 6.76 11.73
C PRO A 104 -14.80 8.20 11.52
N GLY A 105 -13.89 9.16 11.71
CA GLY A 105 -14.21 10.60 11.67
C GLY A 105 -14.30 11.17 10.26
N ALA A 106 -13.59 10.58 9.31
CA ALA A 106 -13.59 10.99 7.91
C ALA A 106 -13.40 9.79 6.98
N MET A 107 -13.92 9.87 5.79
CA MET A 107 -13.78 8.85 4.74
C MET A 107 -13.58 9.53 3.39
N GLY A 108 -12.94 8.81 2.51
CA GLY A 108 -12.71 9.23 1.14
C GLY A 108 -12.29 8.07 0.27
N THR A 109 -12.10 8.33 -1.00
CA THR A 109 -11.63 7.33 -1.95
C THR A 109 -10.25 7.69 -2.48
N VAL A 110 -9.45 6.66 -2.72
CA VAL A 110 -8.24 6.75 -3.54
C VAL A 110 -8.49 5.96 -4.79
N ARG A 111 -8.41 6.65 -5.91
CA ARG A 111 -8.54 6.05 -7.23
C ARG A 111 -7.19 5.95 -7.89
N ILE A 112 -6.93 4.81 -8.50
CA ILE A 112 -5.80 4.61 -9.40
C ILE A 112 -6.38 4.33 -10.77
N THR A 113 -6.15 5.24 -11.71
CA THR A 113 -6.62 5.14 -13.09
C THR A 113 -5.47 5.52 -14.01
N ASP A 114 -5.24 4.71 -15.05
CA ASP A 114 -4.15 4.91 -16.00
C ASP A 114 -2.75 5.04 -15.34
N GLY A 115 -2.58 4.41 -14.18
CA GLY A 115 -1.34 4.48 -13.41
C GLY A 115 -1.14 5.79 -12.66
N ILE A 116 -2.18 6.56 -12.41
CA ILE A 116 -2.16 7.77 -11.61
C ILE A 116 -3.02 7.57 -10.37
N LEU A 117 -2.41 7.68 -9.20
CA LEU A 117 -3.09 7.62 -7.91
C LEU A 117 -3.52 9.02 -7.49
N LYS A 118 -4.82 9.19 -7.27
CA LYS A 118 -5.42 10.43 -6.76
C LYS A 118 -6.30 10.14 -5.55
N MET A 119 -6.26 11.04 -4.59
CA MET A 119 -7.23 11.07 -3.50
C MET A 119 -8.46 11.87 -3.94
N GLU A 120 -9.64 11.32 -3.73
CA GLU A 120 -10.93 11.93 -4.10
C GLU A 120 -11.84 12.01 -2.87
N ASP A 121 -12.68 13.04 -2.84
CA ASP A 121 -13.86 13.18 -1.95
C ASP A 121 -13.62 12.85 -0.46
N PHE A 122 -12.45 13.24 0.08
CA PHE A 122 -12.17 13.04 1.49
C PHE A 122 -12.98 14.04 2.33
N GLN A 123 -13.96 13.54 3.08
CA GLN A 123 -14.93 14.36 3.80
C GLN A 123 -15.24 13.78 5.18
N SER A 124 -15.84 14.62 6.04
CA SER A 124 -16.33 14.18 7.32
C SER A 124 -17.38 13.07 7.17
N VAL A 125 -17.35 12.08 8.05
CA VAL A 125 -18.37 11.03 8.06
C VAL A 125 -19.79 11.61 8.24
N TYR A 126 -19.93 12.77 8.85
CA TYR A 126 -21.23 13.46 9.01
C TYR A 126 -21.75 14.03 7.69
N ASP A 127 -20.85 14.46 6.80
CA ASP A 127 -21.23 14.96 5.47
C ASP A 127 -21.61 13.79 4.55
N VAL A 128 -20.91 12.69 4.64
CA VAL A 128 -21.26 11.43 3.95
C VAL A 128 -22.67 10.97 4.37
N LEU A 129 -23.01 11.11 5.66
CA LEU A 129 -24.33 10.74 6.18
C LEU A 129 -25.49 11.52 5.57
N ALA A 130 -25.27 12.78 5.19
CA ALA A 130 -26.29 13.61 4.58
C ALA A 130 -26.78 13.06 3.21
N THR A 131 -25.93 12.29 2.54
CA THR A 131 -26.20 11.73 1.20
C THR A 131 -26.43 10.19 1.23
N TYR A 132 -26.17 9.55 2.35
CA TYR A 132 -26.23 8.09 2.47
C TYR A 132 -27.61 7.59 2.84
N THR A 133 -28.17 6.73 2.02
CA THR A 133 -29.38 5.95 2.38
C THR A 133 -28.96 4.52 2.73
N PRO A 134 -29.08 4.09 4.00
CA PRO A 134 -28.68 2.75 4.40
C PRO A 134 -29.43 1.67 3.62
N LYS A 135 -28.73 0.87 2.85
CA LYS A 135 -29.27 -0.32 2.19
C LYS A 135 -28.78 -1.54 2.95
N GLY A 136 -29.47 -1.91 4.02
CA GLY A 136 -29.31 -3.20 4.70
C GLY A 136 -27.86 -3.56 5.01
N ALA A 137 -27.25 -2.93 5.96
CA ALA A 137 -25.83 -3.03 6.28
C ALA A 137 -25.40 -4.33 6.98
N GLY A 138 -25.86 -5.49 6.60
CA GLY A 138 -25.40 -6.75 7.22
C GLY A 138 -25.60 -6.87 8.74
N ILE A 139 -26.19 -5.84 9.37
CA ILE A 139 -26.47 -5.78 10.80
C ILE A 139 -27.71 -6.60 11.10
N THR A 140 -27.58 -7.61 11.94
CA THR A 140 -28.73 -8.40 12.36
C THR A 140 -29.66 -7.59 13.26
N SER A 141 -30.96 -7.94 13.25
CA SER A 141 -31.96 -7.31 14.16
C SER A 141 -31.56 -7.43 15.63
N LYS A 142 -30.85 -8.51 15.99
CA LYS A 142 -30.36 -8.74 17.34
C LYS A 142 -29.25 -7.76 17.72
N GLU A 143 -28.27 -7.58 16.83
CA GLU A 143 -27.20 -6.61 17.03
C GLU A 143 -27.73 -5.18 17.11
N ASN A 144 -28.60 -4.80 16.19
CA ASN A 144 -29.19 -3.47 16.21
C ASN A 144 -29.98 -3.18 17.49
N LYS A 145 -30.66 -4.17 18.06
CA LYS A 145 -31.34 -4.04 19.37
C LYS A 145 -30.36 -3.80 20.52
N LEU A 146 -29.18 -4.45 20.51
CA LEU A 146 -28.14 -4.24 21.53
C LEU A 146 -27.67 -2.78 21.59
N PHE A 147 -27.68 -2.09 20.43
CA PHE A 147 -27.32 -0.69 20.31
C PHE A 147 -28.54 0.26 20.26
N HIS A 148 -29.64 -0.14 20.86
CA HIS A 148 -30.89 0.65 20.92
C HIS A 148 -31.40 1.11 19.55
N ASN A 149 -31.20 0.30 18.50
CA ASN A 149 -31.48 0.61 17.10
C ASN A 149 -30.69 1.83 16.57
N GLY A 150 -29.51 2.09 17.13
CA GLY A 150 -28.65 3.21 16.79
C GLY A 150 -27.68 2.95 15.62
N LEU A 151 -27.45 1.69 15.23
CA LEU A 151 -26.54 1.34 14.15
C LEU A 151 -27.20 1.59 12.79
N LYS A 152 -27.01 2.77 12.21
CA LYS A 152 -27.72 3.19 10.99
C LYS A 152 -26.82 3.84 9.95
N ALA A 153 -25.57 4.07 10.26
CA ALA A 153 -24.76 4.98 9.49
C ALA A 153 -23.30 4.52 9.39
N PRO A 154 -22.53 4.96 8.39
CA PRO A 154 -21.12 4.63 8.27
C PRO A 154 -20.28 4.92 9.53
N ARG A 155 -20.62 5.95 10.28
CA ARG A 155 -19.95 6.25 11.57
C ARG A 155 -20.13 5.18 12.64
N ASP A 156 -21.14 4.32 12.49
CA ASP A 156 -21.48 3.24 13.43
C ASP A 156 -20.88 1.91 12.98
N ALA A 157 -20.15 1.87 11.85
CA ALA A 157 -19.61 0.66 11.25
C ALA A 157 -18.56 -0.03 12.14
N ASP A 158 -17.93 0.71 13.04
CA ASP A 158 -16.89 0.27 13.96
C ASP A 158 -17.41 -0.47 15.21
N TYR A 159 -18.67 -0.89 15.22
CA TYR A 159 -19.30 -1.63 16.33
C TYR A 159 -18.76 -3.06 16.50
N CYS A 160 -18.17 -3.64 15.46
CA CYS A 160 -17.68 -5.01 15.42
C CYS A 160 -16.13 -5.03 15.32
N PRO A 161 -15.43 -5.90 16.07
CA PRO A 161 -13.99 -6.04 15.95
C PRO A 161 -13.53 -6.74 14.66
N ASP A 162 -14.43 -7.38 13.95
CA ASP A 162 -14.18 -8.01 12.66
C ASP A 162 -14.22 -6.95 11.56
N PHE A 163 -13.05 -6.53 11.11
CA PHE A 163 -12.91 -5.47 10.12
C PHE A 163 -13.49 -5.86 8.75
N GLU A 164 -13.36 -7.10 8.33
CA GLU A 164 -13.92 -7.60 7.06
C GLU A 164 -15.44 -7.42 7.03
N ARG A 165 -16.07 -7.57 8.18
CA ARG A 165 -17.53 -7.40 8.32
C ARG A 165 -17.95 -5.94 8.40
N VAL A 166 -17.05 -5.05 8.81
CA VAL A 166 -17.27 -3.62 8.97
C VAL A 166 -17.07 -2.87 7.66
N ALA A 167 -16.10 -3.28 6.84
CA ALA A 167 -15.78 -2.69 5.56
C ALA A 167 -16.79 -3.06 4.47
#